data_892e775c98dbaa2ea4fe6b1e9fe99cd8
#
_entry.id   892e775c98dbaa2ea4fe6b1e9fe99cd8
#
_cell.length_a   1.000
_cell.length_b   1.000
_cell.length_c   1.000
_cell.angle_alpha   90.00
_cell.angle_beta   90.00
_cell.angle_gamma   90.00
#
_symmetry.space_group_name_H-M   'P 1'
#
loop_
_entity.id
_entity.type
_entity.pdbx_description
1 polymer ?
#
loop_
_entity_poly.entity_id
_entity_poly.type
_entity_poly.pdbx_seq_one_letter_code
_entity_poly.pdbx_strand_id
1 'polypeptide(L)'
;LYRTLAYFMQENKISLNNFKEKREEIKKRFHVSFDPGVPGEPVKVIFEDKDITSLVRTEQIAKLTSNLATEPIIRDFIKPCQRDFMQAPGLIADGRDMGTVIFSDAKHKIFLTASAEERAKRRQTQLKRQGLEVNMRTLLQELEERDRKDTEREHSPLIPAEDSVIIDTS
;
A
#
# COMPACT_ATOMS: atom_id res chain seq x y z
N LEU A 1 -4.70 -1.77 -2.72
CA LEU A 1 -5.80 -0.85 -3.02
C LEU A 1 -5.29 0.55 -3.39
N TYR A 2 -4.46 1.22 -2.58
CA TYR A 2 -3.91 2.55 -2.92
C TYR A 2 -3.18 2.58 -4.26
N ARG A 3 -2.35 1.57 -4.56
CA ARG A 3 -1.66 1.47 -5.86
C ARG A 3 -2.62 1.26 -7.03
N THR A 4 -3.69 0.50 -6.81
CA THR A 4 -4.75 0.30 -7.80
C THR A 4 -5.49 1.60 -8.07
N LEU A 5 -5.80 2.38 -7.01
CA LEU A 5 -6.42 3.68 -7.17
C LEU A 5 -5.49 4.67 -7.90
N ALA A 6 -4.20 4.68 -7.55
CA ALA A 6 -3.20 5.51 -8.23
C ALA A 6 -3.11 5.18 -9.73
N TYR A 7 -3.06 3.90 -10.07
CA TYR A 7 -3.09 3.42 -11.44
C TYR A 7 -4.39 3.84 -12.16
N PHE A 8 -5.54 3.60 -11.55
CA PHE A 8 -6.83 3.98 -12.11
C PHE A 8 -6.93 5.49 -12.37
N MET A 9 -6.50 6.30 -11.42
CA MET A 9 -6.50 7.77 -11.55
C MET A 9 -5.60 8.22 -12.70
N GLN A 10 -4.40 7.62 -12.83
CA GLN A 10 -3.48 7.92 -13.92
C GLN A 10 -4.08 7.57 -15.29
N GLU A 11 -4.61 6.36 -15.47
CA GLU A 11 -5.20 5.92 -16.73
C GLU A 11 -6.42 6.76 -17.15
N ASN A 12 -7.21 7.22 -16.20
CA ASN A 12 -8.42 8.01 -16.47
C ASN A 12 -8.18 9.53 -16.35
N LYS A 13 -6.92 9.99 -16.22
CA LYS A 13 -6.53 11.40 -16.09
C LYS A 13 -7.29 12.11 -14.96
N ILE A 14 -7.48 11.41 -13.85
CA ILE A 14 -8.11 11.94 -12.64
C ILE A 14 -7.02 12.53 -11.75
N SER A 15 -7.20 13.78 -11.34
CA SER A 15 -6.34 14.49 -10.39
C SER A 15 -7.04 14.63 -9.04
N LEU A 16 -6.29 15.03 -8.00
CA LEU A 16 -6.88 15.36 -6.70
C LEU A 16 -7.95 16.45 -6.80
N ASN A 17 -7.74 17.44 -7.71
CA ASN A 17 -8.67 18.56 -7.87
C ASN A 17 -10.06 18.13 -8.34
N ASN A 18 -10.14 17.10 -9.20
CA ASN A 18 -11.43 16.63 -9.72
C ASN A 18 -11.87 15.30 -9.10
N PHE A 19 -11.12 14.76 -8.14
CA PHE A 19 -11.45 13.48 -7.49
C PHE A 19 -12.80 13.55 -6.77
N LYS A 20 -13.08 14.66 -6.07
CA LYS A 20 -14.34 14.84 -5.33
C LYS A 20 -15.54 14.75 -6.25
N GLU A 21 -15.48 15.41 -7.40
CA GLU A 21 -16.56 15.44 -8.40
C GLU A 21 -16.77 14.05 -9.02
N LYS A 22 -15.69 13.32 -9.25
CA LYS A 22 -15.70 11.99 -9.87
C LYS A 22 -15.86 10.84 -8.89
N ARG A 23 -15.97 11.13 -7.58
CA ARG A 23 -15.96 10.11 -6.52
C ARG A 23 -16.98 8.99 -6.72
N GLU A 24 -18.21 9.36 -7.08
CA GLU A 24 -19.28 8.37 -7.29
C GLU A 24 -19.07 7.52 -8.57
N GLU A 25 -18.51 8.11 -9.61
CA GLU A 25 -18.11 7.38 -10.82
C GLU A 25 -16.99 6.38 -10.49
N ILE A 26 -15.96 6.85 -9.78
CA ILE A 26 -14.85 6.02 -9.34
C ILE A 26 -15.36 4.86 -8.50
N LYS A 27 -16.24 5.12 -7.51
CA LYS A 27 -16.80 4.10 -6.62
C LYS A 27 -17.53 3.00 -7.37
N LYS A 28 -18.26 3.33 -8.41
CA LYS A 28 -18.98 2.34 -9.25
C LYS A 28 -18.04 1.42 -10.02
N ARG A 29 -16.84 1.88 -10.35
CA ARG A 29 -15.86 1.12 -11.14
C ARG A 29 -14.76 0.50 -10.28
N PHE A 30 -14.53 0.98 -9.06
CA PHE A 30 -13.40 0.59 -8.23
C PHE A 30 -13.67 -0.73 -7.50
N HIS A 31 -13.73 -1.82 -8.27
CA HIS A 31 -13.83 -3.19 -7.78
C HIS A 31 -12.48 -3.89 -7.95
N VAL A 32 -11.82 -4.16 -6.83
CA VAL A 32 -10.50 -4.80 -6.79
C VAL A 32 -10.64 -6.15 -6.12
N SER A 33 -10.06 -7.16 -6.72
CA SER A 33 -9.91 -8.47 -6.08
C SER A 33 -8.45 -8.90 -6.07
N PHE A 34 -8.15 -9.83 -5.17
CA PHE A 34 -6.82 -10.38 -5.00
C PHE A 34 -6.89 -11.89 -5.20
N ASP A 35 -6.11 -12.39 -6.15
CA ASP A 35 -5.94 -13.83 -6.35
C ASP A 35 -4.64 -14.27 -5.66
N PRO A 36 -4.72 -15.10 -4.61
CA PRO A 36 -3.54 -15.57 -3.88
C PRO A 36 -2.63 -16.46 -4.73
N GLY A 37 -3.17 -17.03 -5.83
CA GLY A 37 -2.40 -17.90 -6.70
C GLY A 37 -1.84 -19.13 -5.99
N VAL A 38 -0.63 -19.52 -6.39
CA VAL A 38 0.09 -20.65 -5.82
C VAL A 38 0.96 -20.19 -4.65
N PRO A 39 1.08 -20.97 -3.55
CA PRO A 39 1.97 -20.62 -2.44
C PRO A 39 3.39 -20.32 -2.91
N GLY A 40 3.92 -19.16 -2.46
CA GLY A 40 5.25 -18.68 -2.87
C GLY A 40 5.25 -17.71 -4.06
N GLU A 41 4.16 -17.60 -4.78
CA GLU A 41 3.97 -16.57 -5.81
C GLU A 41 3.40 -15.27 -5.23
N PRO A 42 3.68 -14.14 -5.86
CA PRO A 42 3.08 -12.89 -5.46
C PRO A 42 1.58 -12.89 -5.73
N VAL A 43 0.79 -12.47 -4.75
CA VAL A 43 -0.65 -12.23 -4.91
C VAL A 43 -0.92 -11.36 -6.13
N LYS A 44 -1.82 -11.79 -7.00
CA LYS A 44 -2.24 -11.03 -8.17
C LYS A 44 -3.26 -9.97 -7.77
N VAL A 45 -3.19 -8.85 -8.45
CA VAL A 45 -4.14 -7.75 -8.32
C VAL A 45 -5.02 -7.73 -9.55
N ILE A 46 -6.29 -8.06 -9.36
CA ILE A 46 -7.27 -8.09 -10.45
C ILE A 46 -8.14 -6.83 -10.35
N PHE A 47 -8.23 -6.11 -11.44
CA PHE A 47 -9.00 -4.89 -11.55
C PHE A 47 -9.65 -4.80 -12.94
N GLU A 48 -10.97 -4.54 -12.99
CA GLU A 48 -11.76 -4.58 -14.25
C GLU A 48 -11.46 -5.86 -15.06
N ASP A 49 -11.48 -7.02 -14.37
CA ASP A 49 -11.21 -8.37 -14.91
C ASP A 49 -9.82 -8.57 -15.54
N LYS A 50 -8.88 -7.68 -15.25
CA LYS A 50 -7.50 -7.74 -15.75
C LYS A 50 -6.51 -7.91 -14.62
N ASP A 51 -5.48 -8.74 -14.85
CA ASP A 51 -4.32 -8.79 -13.98
C ASP A 51 -3.44 -7.54 -14.21
N ILE A 52 -3.45 -6.64 -13.24
CA ILE A 52 -2.66 -5.42 -13.25
C ILE A 52 -1.46 -5.47 -12.31
N THR A 53 -1.08 -6.65 -11.83
CA THR A 53 -0.06 -6.85 -10.80
C THR A 53 1.27 -6.18 -11.15
N SER A 54 1.75 -6.33 -12.37
CA SER A 54 2.99 -5.69 -12.83
C SER A 54 2.85 -4.17 -12.95
N LEU A 55 1.71 -3.69 -13.41
CA LEU A 55 1.43 -2.26 -13.62
C LEU A 55 1.43 -1.49 -12.30
N VAL A 56 0.82 -2.05 -11.25
CA VAL A 56 0.76 -1.38 -9.93
C VAL A 56 2.05 -1.51 -9.11
N ARG A 57 3.03 -2.31 -9.56
CA ARG A 57 4.31 -2.51 -8.86
C ARG A 57 5.45 -1.64 -9.38
N THR A 58 5.20 -0.78 -10.34
CA THR A 58 6.19 0.17 -10.87
C THR A 58 6.56 1.24 -9.84
N GLU A 59 7.78 1.79 -9.95
CA GLU A 59 8.22 2.89 -9.08
C GLU A 59 7.40 4.16 -9.32
N GLN A 60 6.94 4.41 -10.54
CA GLN A 60 6.07 5.53 -10.86
C GLN A 60 4.77 5.46 -10.04
N ILE A 61 4.09 4.30 -10.05
CA ILE A 61 2.87 4.09 -9.27
C ILE A 61 3.18 4.13 -7.76
N ALA A 62 4.35 3.66 -7.32
CA ALA A 62 4.75 3.74 -5.93
C ALA A 62 4.87 5.19 -5.44
N LYS A 63 5.51 6.06 -6.22
CA LYS A 63 5.65 7.51 -5.91
C LYS A 63 4.29 8.21 -5.90
N LEU A 64 3.46 7.96 -6.91
CA LEU A 64 2.10 8.52 -6.96
C LEU A 64 1.26 8.06 -5.75
N THR A 65 1.33 6.78 -5.42
CA THR A 65 0.63 6.20 -4.26
C THR A 65 1.06 6.85 -2.95
N SER A 66 2.36 7.09 -2.75
CA SER A 66 2.86 7.73 -1.53
C SER A 66 2.29 9.14 -1.34
N ASN A 67 2.14 9.90 -2.42
CA ASN A 67 1.52 11.22 -2.38
C ASN A 67 0.01 11.12 -2.13
N LEU A 68 -0.71 10.24 -2.83
CA LEU A 68 -2.15 10.06 -2.63
C LEU A 68 -2.50 9.57 -1.22
N ALA A 69 -1.65 8.77 -0.60
CA ALA A 69 -1.89 8.22 0.73
C ALA A 69 -1.83 9.27 1.86
N THR A 70 -1.31 10.47 1.61
CA THR A 70 -1.36 11.59 2.56
C THR A 70 -2.69 12.35 2.53
N GLU A 71 -3.46 12.20 1.45
CA GLU A 71 -4.68 12.96 1.21
C GLU A 71 -5.89 12.38 1.96
N PRO A 72 -6.55 13.15 2.86
CA PRO A 72 -7.70 12.68 3.62
C PRO A 72 -8.82 12.14 2.74
N ILE A 73 -9.15 12.83 1.65
CA ILE A 73 -10.22 12.44 0.73
C ILE A 73 -9.98 11.07 0.07
N ILE A 74 -8.72 10.74 -0.20
CA ILE A 74 -8.32 9.44 -0.75
C ILE A 74 -8.43 8.36 0.32
N ARG A 75 -8.04 8.68 1.56
CA ARG A 75 -8.12 7.75 2.69
C ARG A 75 -9.57 7.42 3.02
N ASP A 76 -10.43 8.44 3.06
CA ASP A 76 -11.88 8.27 3.29
C ASP A 76 -12.56 7.46 2.19
N PHE A 77 -12.04 7.50 0.98
CA PHE A 77 -12.52 6.68 -0.12
C PHE A 77 -12.05 5.22 0.02
N ILE A 78 -10.78 4.99 0.35
CA ILE A 78 -10.16 3.66 0.39
C ILE A 78 -10.54 2.88 1.66
N LYS A 79 -10.73 3.54 2.80
CA LYS A 79 -11.00 2.89 4.09
C LYS A 79 -12.18 1.90 4.05
N PRO A 80 -13.37 2.25 3.56
CA PRO A 80 -14.46 1.27 3.43
C PRO A 80 -14.08 0.11 2.51
N CYS A 81 -13.43 0.37 1.37
CA CYS A 81 -12.98 -0.69 0.47
C CYS A 81 -11.99 -1.67 1.15
N GLN A 82 -11.14 -1.18 2.06
CA GLN A 82 -10.26 -2.05 2.84
C GLN A 82 -11.05 -2.92 3.84
N ARG A 83 -12.04 -2.33 4.50
CA ARG A 83 -12.86 -3.04 5.49
C ARG A 83 -13.76 -4.10 4.86
N ASP A 84 -14.21 -3.91 3.64
CA ASP A 84 -15.06 -4.86 2.90
C ASP A 84 -14.36 -6.21 2.64
N PHE A 85 -13.03 -6.27 2.73
CA PHE A 85 -12.28 -7.54 2.66
C PHE A 85 -12.39 -8.40 3.93
N MET A 86 -12.87 -7.83 5.04
CA MET A 86 -13.06 -8.58 6.28
C MET A 86 -14.30 -9.49 6.17
N GLN A 87 -14.08 -10.71 5.75
CA GLN A 87 -15.10 -11.74 5.59
C GLN A 87 -14.66 -13.04 6.27
N ALA A 88 -15.61 -13.92 6.58
CA ALA A 88 -15.29 -15.25 7.12
C ALA A 88 -14.42 -16.04 6.13
N PRO A 89 -13.45 -16.83 6.59
CA PRO A 89 -13.11 -17.15 7.98
C PRO A 89 -12.27 -16.08 8.69
N GLY A 90 -11.85 -15.02 8.02
CA GLY A 90 -11.03 -13.92 8.55
C GLY A 90 -10.13 -13.29 7.50
N LEU A 91 -9.37 -12.27 7.88
CA LEU A 91 -8.47 -11.52 7.01
C LEU A 91 -7.09 -11.39 7.66
N ILE A 92 -6.05 -11.66 6.87
CA ILE A 92 -4.69 -11.21 7.18
C ILE A 92 -4.44 -9.98 6.30
N ALA A 93 -4.26 -8.82 6.93
CA ALA A 93 -4.03 -7.57 6.24
C ALA A 93 -2.66 -7.00 6.58
N ASP A 94 -1.92 -6.54 5.57
CA ASP A 94 -0.69 -5.78 5.77
C ASP A 94 -0.87 -4.33 5.30
N GLY A 95 -0.18 -3.40 5.96
CA GLY A 95 -0.25 -1.99 5.63
C GLY A 95 0.39 -1.12 6.70
N ARG A 96 0.22 0.20 6.57
CA ARG A 96 0.89 1.18 7.43
C ARG A 96 0.08 1.51 8.70
N ASP A 97 -1.22 1.42 8.62
CA ASP A 97 -2.17 1.85 9.64
C ASP A 97 -3.29 0.81 9.88
N MET A 98 -3.00 -0.46 9.55
CA MET A 98 -3.98 -1.53 9.67
C MET A 98 -4.45 -1.71 11.10
N GLY A 99 -3.55 -1.77 12.07
CA GLY A 99 -3.88 -2.00 13.47
C GLY A 99 -4.31 -0.74 14.24
N THR A 100 -4.01 0.46 13.72
CA THR A 100 -4.33 1.73 14.39
C THR A 100 -5.61 2.38 13.88
N VAL A 101 -5.94 2.23 12.59
CA VAL A 101 -7.04 2.97 11.95
C VAL A 101 -8.04 2.06 11.22
N ILE A 102 -7.55 1.11 10.40
CA ILE A 102 -8.45 0.33 9.53
C ILE A 102 -9.15 -0.79 10.31
N PHE A 103 -8.38 -1.59 11.04
CA PHE A 103 -8.82 -2.71 11.86
C PHE A 103 -8.34 -2.52 13.31
N SER A 104 -8.70 -1.38 13.90
CA SER A 104 -8.33 -1.03 15.27
C SER A 104 -8.91 -1.99 16.32
N ASP A 105 -9.93 -2.73 15.95
CA ASP A 105 -10.60 -3.78 16.73
C ASP A 105 -10.05 -5.21 16.51
N ALA A 106 -9.01 -5.36 15.66
CA ALA A 106 -8.38 -6.66 15.42
C ALA A 106 -7.77 -7.22 16.72
N LYS A 107 -8.00 -8.52 16.98
CA LYS A 107 -7.50 -9.21 18.20
C LYS A 107 -5.99 -9.47 18.15
N HIS A 108 -5.42 -9.57 16.97
CA HIS A 108 -4.00 -9.86 16.77
C HIS A 108 -3.41 -8.76 15.88
N LYS A 109 -2.46 -8.02 16.46
CA LYS A 109 -1.75 -6.94 15.77
C LYS A 109 -0.27 -7.17 15.89
N ILE A 110 0.41 -7.15 14.77
CA ILE A 110 1.86 -7.32 14.70
C ILE A 110 2.42 -6.08 14.00
N PHE A 111 3.39 -5.43 14.61
CA PHE A 111 4.14 -4.34 14.03
C PHE A 111 5.55 -4.83 13.67
N LEU A 112 5.80 -4.96 12.36
CA LEU A 112 7.11 -5.38 11.86
C LEU A 112 8.03 -4.17 11.69
N THR A 113 9.23 -4.26 12.21
CA THR A 113 10.28 -3.26 12.03
C THR A 113 11.56 -3.88 11.48
N ALA A 114 12.37 -3.09 10.82
CA ALA A 114 13.72 -3.42 10.39
C ALA A 114 14.48 -2.11 10.12
N SER A 115 15.80 -2.13 10.22
CA SER A 115 16.63 -0.98 9.85
C SER A 115 16.43 -0.58 8.38
N ALA A 116 16.65 0.69 8.07
CA ALA A 116 16.51 1.20 6.70
C ALA A 116 17.49 0.49 5.75
N GLU A 117 18.71 0.19 6.23
CA GLU A 117 19.74 -0.51 5.49
C GLU A 117 19.32 -1.93 5.15
N GLU A 118 18.73 -2.66 6.11
CA GLU A 118 18.29 -4.03 5.87
C GLU A 118 17.13 -4.06 4.86
N ARG A 119 16.18 -3.14 4.99
CA ARG A 119 15.09 -2.99 4.01
C ARG A 119 15.59 -2.61 2.62
N ALA A 120 16.61 -1.75 2.52
CA ALA A 120 17.24 -1.38 1.27
C ALA A 120 17.92 -2.59 0.61
N LYS A 121 18.65 -3.43 1.38
CA LYS A 121 19.26 -4.68 0.88
C LYS A 121 18.21 -5.65 0.33
N ARG A 122 17.11 -5.86 1.08
CA ARG A 122 16.00 -6.71 0.63
C ARG A 122 15.39 -6.18 -0.67
N ARG A 123 15.16 -4.88 -0.75
CA ARG A 123 14.63 -4.25 -1.97
C ARG A 123 15.59 -4.34 -3.15
N GLN A 124 16.89 -4.10 -2.94
CA GLN A 124 17.90 -4.27 -3.98
C GLN A 124 17.89 -5.69 -4.53
N THR A 125 17.89 -6.69 -3.64
CA THR A 125 17.84 -8.10 -4.03
C THR A 125 16.60 -8.42 -4.87
N GLN A 126 15.45 -7.88 -4.48
CA GLN A 126 14.20 -8.03 -5.22
C GLN A 126 14.29 -7.43 -6.63
N LEU A 127 14.83 -6.21 -6.75
CA LEU A 127 14.96 -5.52 -8.03
C LEU A 127 15.97 -6.20 -8.95
N LYS A 128 17.10 -6.68 -8.41
CA LYS A 128 18.07 -7.48 -9.16
C LYS A 128 17.46 -8.76 -9.75
N ARG A 129 16.59 -9.45 -9.00
CA ARG A 129 15.86 -10.63 -9.54
C ARG A 129 14.90 -10.27 -10.68
N GLN A 130 14.50 -9.03 -10.79
CA GLN A 130 13.68 -8.49 -11.89
C GLN A 130 14.53 -7.95 -13.05
N GLY A 131 15.86 -8.10 -12.99
CA GLY A 131 16.79 -7.59 -14.00
C GLY A 131 17.05 -6.08 -13.92
N LEU A 132 16.69 -5.44 -12.79
CA LEU A 132 16.87 -4.01 -12.59
C LEU A 132 18.12 -3.76 -11.72
N GLU A 133 19.03 -2.96 -12.23
CA GLU A 133 20.16 -2.44 -11.44
C GLU A 133 19.75 -1.13 -10.75
N VAL A 134 20.00 -1.06 -9.46
CA VAL A 134 19.69 0.12 -8.64
C VAL A 134 20.86 0.49 -7.74
N ASN A 135 21.07 1.78 -7.59
CA ASN A 135 22.06 2.31 -6.67
C ASN A 135 21.55 2.20 -5.23
N MET A 136 22.33 1.55 -4.35
CA MET A 136 21.98 1.33 -2.96
C MET A 136 21.72 2.65 -2.21
N ARG A 137 22.53 3.67 -2.46
CA ARG A 137 22.40 4.99 -1.80
C ARG A 137 21.07 5.66 -2.18
N THR A 138 20.73 5.64 -3.47
CA THR A 138 19.45 6.19 -3.94
C THR A 138 18.26 5.44 -3.33
N LEU A 139 18.36 4.11 -3.30
CA LEU A 139 17.31 3.28 -2.74
C LEU A 139 17.09 3.52 -1.24
N LEU A 140 18.20 3.68 -0.49
CA LEU A 140 18.14 4.01 0.94
C LEU A 140 17.46 5.37 1.16
N GLN A 141 17.88 6.39 0.43
CA GLN A 141 17.26 7.71 0.50
C GLN A 141 15.76 7.72 0.18
N GLU A 142 15.34 6.96 -0.85
CA GLU A 142 13.92 6.83 -1.21
C GLU A 142 13.12 6.13 -0.11
N LEU A 143 13.70 5.13 0.56
CA LEU A 143 13.07 4.42 1.67
C LEU A 143 12.93 5.32 2.91
N GLU A 144 13.99 6.03 3.28
CA GLU A 144 13.98 6.97 4.41
C GLU A 144 12.98 8.10 4.20
N GLU A 145 12.96 8.69 3.01
CA GLU A 145 11.99 9.74 2.67
C GLU A 145 10.54 9.24 2.73
N ARG A 146 10.31 8.02 2.29
CA ARG A 146 8.99 7.39 2.39
C ARG A 146 8.60 7.14 3.84
N ASP A 147 9.52 6.61 4.66
CA ASP A 147 9.26 6.34 6.07
C ASP A 147 8.96 7.64 6.82
N ARG A 148 9.74 8.69 6.54
CA ARG A 148 9.50 10.01 7.09
C ARG A 148 8.08 10.50 6.77
N LYS A 149 7.67 10.42 5.50
CA LYS A 149 6.30 10.78 5.08
C LYS A 149 5.23 9.94 5.77
N ASP A 150 5.47 8.63 5.90
CA ASP A 150 4.51 7.72 6.55
C ASP A 150 4.40 8.00 8.06
N THR A 151 5.49 8.42 8.72
CA THR A 151 5.54 8.67 10.17
C THR A 151 5.05 10.08 10.54
N GLU A 152 5.44 11.09 9.75
CA GLU A 152 5.15 12.50 10.04
C GLU A 152 3.79 12.96 9.51
N ARG A 153 3.09 12.15 8.74
CA ARG A 153 1.78 12.56 8.20
C ARG A 153 0.76 12.80 9.33
N GLU A 154 -0.01 13.85 9.19
CA GLU A 154 -1.04 14.26 10.15
C GLU A 154 -2.12 13.19 10.34
N HIS A 155 -2.50 12.52 9.25
CA HIS A 155 -3.57 11.51 9.27
C HIS A 155 -3.01 10.10 9.17
N SER A 156 -3.33 9.26 10.17
CA SER A 156 -2.94 7.84 10.26
C SER A 156 -1.42 7.63 10.14
N PRO A 157 -0.60 8.23 11.03
CA PRO A 157 0.85 8.05 11.01
C PRO A 157 1.23 6.58 11.15
N LEU A 158 2.41 6.23 10.66
CA LEU A 158 2.99 4.90 10.83
C LEU A 158 3.53 4.75 12.25
N ILE A 159 2.68 4.27 13.14
CA ILE A 159 3.02 3.97 14.54
C ILE A 159 2.48 2.59 14.92
N PRO A 160 3.11 1.89 15.88
CA PRO A 160 2.55 0.66 16.43
C PRO A 160 1.23 0.96 17.17
N ALA A 161 0.26 0.06 17.09
CA ALA A 161 -0.88 0.09 17.98
C ALA A 161 -0.43 -0.28 19.41
N GLU A 162 -1.08 0.29 20.42
CA GLU A 162 -0.71 0.06 21.84
C GLU A 162 -0.71 -1.43 22.23
N ASP A 163 -1.64 -2.19 21.64
CA ASP A 163 -1.83 -3.63 21.85
C ASP A 163 -1.11 -4.49 20.81
N SER A 164 -0.18 -3.92 20.04
CA SER A 164 0.56 -4.69 19.03
C SER A 164 1.81 -5.35 19.58
N VAL A 165 2.12 -6.55 19.07
CA VAL A 165 3.41 -7.20 19.25
C VAL A 165 4.40 -6.60 18.26
N ILE A 166 5.52 -6.07 18.76
CA ILE A 166 6.58 -5.52 17.91
C ILE A 166 7.59 -6.63 17.63
N ILE A 167 7.87 -6.86 16.35
CA ILE A 167 8.86 -7.81 15.87
C ILE A 167 9.91 -7.09 15.04
N ASP A 168 11.14 -7.08 15.55
CA ASP A 168 12.30 -6.60 14.77
C ASP A 168 12.82 -7.72 13.88
N THR A 169 12.99 -7.39 12.62
CA THR A 169 13.45 -8.32 11.57
C THR A 169 14.78 -7.85 10.93
N SER A 170 15.55 -6.99 11.64
CA SER A 170 16.88 -6.53 11.18
C SER A 170 17.88 -7.65 11.02
#